data_11594321e2d0396f087d0904e7f51870
#
_entry.id   11594321e2d0396f087d0904e7f51870
#
_cell.length_a   1.000
_cell.length_b   1.000
_cell.length_c   1.000
_cell.angle_alpha   90.00
_cell.angle_beta   90.00
_cell.angle_gamma   90.00
#
_symmetry.space_group_name_H-M   'P 1'
#
loop_
_entity.id
_entity.type
_entity.pdbx_description
1 polymer ?
#
loop_
_entity_poly.entity_id
_entity_poly.type
_entity_poly.pdbx_seq_one_letter_code
_entity_poly.pdbx_strand_id
1 'polypeptide(L)'
;MLKVNAEETTYAHSDTAESGNVVLNVEWNEPVLGQPLTFHVSATGGSGAYKFNMEAPSYSNPNENAYESVADPSRGEWTKYTDECSSQDYTFTMTASGTYNFRFHVIDMNSGVYYLRTNTYIQLSDEKYPSVKSIVEKAVNQRKSETDGSDYAKALWLHDWLLKQLDYDNSLKWSSAESALTRGTGTCQAYESAYSQLLSAAGIENAETRDKYDGHTWNAVKMDGQWYQVDCTWDDSNNNYY
;
A
#
# COMPACT_ATOMS: atom_id res chain seq x y z
N MET A 1 49.96 -2.57 12.92
CA MET A 1 48.61 -2.99 12.56
C MET A 1 47.69 -1.80 12.79
N LEU A 2 47.28 -1.14 11.72
CA LEU A 2 46.26 -0.10 11.78
C LEU A 2 44.91 -0.81 11.98
N LYS A 3 44.25 -0.53 13.11
CA LYS A 3 42.82 -0.86 13.29
C LYS A 3 42.05 0.07 12.34
N VAL A 4 41.51 -0.47 11.26
CA VAL A 4 40.45 0.18 10.51
C VAL A 4 39.22 0.16 11.43
N ASN A 5 38.91 1.29 12.02
CA ASN A 5 37.59 1.46 12.63
C ASN A 5 36.57 1.36 11.49
N ALA A 6 35.71 0.34 11.52
CA ALA A 6 34.52 0.37 10.71
C ALA A 6 33.75 1.65 11.10
N GLU A 7 33.52 2.54 10.15
CA GLU A 7 32.60 3.65 10.35
C GLU A 7 31.24 3.04 10.74
N GLU A 8 30.75 3.41 11.90
CA GLU A 8 29.43 3.03 12.36
C GLU A 8 28.44 3.65 11.37
N THR A 9 27.79 2.83 10.56
CA THR A 9 26.78 3.30 9.62
C THR A 9 25.61 3.84 10.44
N THR A 10 25.39 5.14 10.41
CA THR A 10 24.23 5.77 11.08
C THR A 10 23.08 5.80 10.10
N TYR A 11 21.95 5.18 10.47
CA TYR A 11 20.70 5.22 9.73
C TYR A 11 19.83 6.38 10.19
N ALA A 12 19.00 6.92 9.30
CA ALA A 12 18.12 8.05 9.61
C ALA A 12 16.87 7.61 10.38
N HIS A 13 16.43 6.37 10.17
CA HIS A 13 15.21 5.81 10.75
C HIS A 13 15.47 4.42 11.32
N SER A 14 14.68 4.06 12.34
CA SER A 14 14.69 2.71 12.92
C SER A 14 13.30 2.31 13.42
N ASP A 15 13.06 1.01 13.48
CA ASP A 15 11.90 0.39 14.10
C ASP A 15 12.34 -0.87 14.86
N THR A 16 11.61 -1.22 15.93
CA THR A 16 11.98 -2.36 16.79
C THR A 16 10.77 -3.16 17.21
N ALA A 17 10.99 -4.45 17.48
CA ALA A 17 10.04 -5.31 18.18
C ALA A 17 10.80 -6.19 19.18
N GLU A 18 10.13 -6.57 20.27
CA GLU A 18 10.74 -7.35 21.34
C GLU A 18 9.87 -8.55 21.72
N SER A 19 10.50 -9.68 22.00
CA SER A 19 9.85 -10.85 22.61
C SER A 19 10.85 -11.60 23.48
N GLY A 20 10.55 -11.72 24.78
CA GLY A 20 11.49 -12.27 25.76
C GLY A 20 12.74 -11.42 25.85
N ASN A 21 13.89 -12.01 25.53
CA ASN A 21 15.17 -11.33 25.47
C ASN A 21 15.68 -11.12 24.01
N VAL A 22 14.86 -11.38 23.02
CA VAL A 22 15.17 -11.15 21.61
C VAL A 22 14.60 -9.79 21.20
N VAL A 23 15.44 -8.95 20.60
CA VAL A 23 15.08 -7.65 20.03
C VAL A 23 15.36 -7.70 18.54
N LEU A 24 14.34 -7.47 17.72
CA LEU A 24 14.44 -7.26 16.29
C LEU A 24 14.63 -5.76 16.02
N ASN A 25 15.64 -5.40 15.25
CA ASN A 25 15.90 -4.03 14.83
C ASN A 25 15.83 -3.95 13.31
N VAL A 26 15.20 -2.88 12.82
CA VAL A 26 15.12 -2.54 11.41
C VAL A 26 15.58 -1.10 11.26
N GLU A 27 16.56 -0.85 10.41
CA GLU A 27 17.16 0.47 10.21
C GLU A 27 17.20 0.81 8.72
N TRP A 28 16.94 2.07 8.36
CA TRP A 28 16.97 2.52 6.97
C TRP A 28 17.28 4.02 6.87
N ASN A 29 17.67 4.46 5.66
CA ASN A 29 17.88 5.86 5.35
C ASN A 29 16.60 6.51 4.79
N GLU A 30 16.66 7.81 4.51
CA GLU A 30 15.54 8.57 3.94
C GLU A 30 15.07 7.92 2.64
N PRO A 31 13.79 7.53 2.54
CA PRO A 31 13.26 6.91 1.33
C PRO A 31 13.05 7.94 0.21
N VAL A 32 13.43 7.57 -1.02
CA VAL A 32 13.23 8.39 -2.20
C VAL A 32 12.44 7.61 -3.24
N LEU A 33 11.37 8.20 -3.75
CA LEU A 33 10.52 7.57 -4.74
C LEU A 33 11.29 7.20 -6.01
N GLY A 34 11.14 5.96 -6.45
CA GLY A 34 11.82 5.41 -7.61
C GLY A 34 13.28 5.01 -7.39
N GLN A 35 13.80 5.16 -6.17
CA GLN A 35 15.16 4.73 -5.81
C GLN A 35 15.12 3.48 -4.92
N PRO A 36 16.12 2.60 -5.01
CA PRO A 36 16.24 1.48 -4.08
C PRO A 36 16.44 1.96 -2.64
N LEU A 37 15.62 1.48 -1.73
CA LEU A 37 15.77 1.64 -0.28
C LEU A 37 16.26 0.33 0.31
N THR A 38 17.35 0.36 1.06
CA THR A 38 17.86 -0.80 1.78
C THR A 38 17.47 -0.72 3.25
N PHE A 39 16.87 -1.79 3.75
CA PHE A 39 16.58 -2.01 5.16
C PHE A 39 17.65 -2.92 5.72
N HIS A 40 18.37 -2.47 6.74
CA HIS A 40 19.26 -3.30 7.54
C HIS A 40 18.48 -3.93 8.68
N VAL A 41 18.36 -5.25 8.65
CA VAL A 41 17.58 -6.01 9.65
C VAL A 41 18.53 -6.83 10.50
N SER A 42 18.48 -6.64 11.80
CA SER A 42 19.35 -7.35 12.76
C SER A 42 18.56 -7.78 13.99
N ALA A 43 19.11 -8.69 14.75
CA ALA A 43 18.54 -9.06 16.04
C ALA A 43 19.63 -9.18 17.12
N THR A 44 19.23 -8.96 18.37
CA THR A 44 20.10 -9.10 19.55
C THR A 44 19.42 -9.94 20.63
N GLY A 45 20.22 -10.43 21.56
CA GLY A 45 19.72 -11.33 22.63
C GLY A 45 19.50 -12.75 22.18
N GLY A 46 18.69 -13.50 22.89
CA GLY A 46 18.39 -14.91 22.55
C GLY A 46 19.59 -15.80 22.43
N SER A 47 19.63 -16.62 21.37
CA SER A 47 20.75 -17.54 21.10
C SER A 47 21.87 -16.91 20.28
N GLY A 48 21.62 -15.76 19.64
CA GLY A 48 22.55 -15.11 18.72
C GLY A 48 22.58 -15.69 17.30
N ALA A 49 21.71 -16.66 16.99
CA ALA A 49 21.56 -17.26 15.67
C ALA A 49 20.11 -17.12 15.19
N TYR A 50 19.91 -16.24 14.21
CA TYR A 50 18.57 -15.82 13.79
C TYR A 50 18.34 -16.15 12.31
N LYS A 51 17.06 -16.25 11.95
CA LYS A 51 16.61 -16.30 10.56
C LYS A 51 15.65 -15.14 10.30
N PHE A 52 15.83 -14.43 9.21
CA PHE A 52 15.05 -13.26 8.86
C PHE A 52 14.17 -13.49 7.64
N ASN A 53 13.06 -12.77 7.57
CA ASN A 53 12.24 -12.62 6.38
C ASN A 53 11.68 -11.21 6.30
N MET A 54 11.52 -10.67 5.09
CA MET A 54 10.77 -9.46 4.82
C MET A 54 9.55 -9.80 3.96
N GLU A 55 8.39 -9.29 4.37
CA GLU A 55 7.21 -9.20 3.52
C GLU A 55 7.02 -7.74 3.11
N ALA A 56 6.95 -7.50 1.82
CA ALA A 56 6.66 -6.19 1.26
C ALA A 56 5.26 -6.19 0.66
N PRO A 57 4.57 -5.03 0.63
CA PRO A 57 3.39 -4.90 -0.22
C PRO A 57 3.81 -5.16 -1.66
N SER A 58 3.00 -5.94 -2.41
CA SER A 58 3.26 -6.09 -3.83
C SER A 58 3.23 -4.71 -4.49
N TYR A 59 4.00 -4.48 -5.54
CA TYR A 59 3.97 -3.20 -6.29
C TYR A 59 2.57 -2.85 -6.80
N SER A 60 1.73 -3.88 -6.94
CA SER A 60 0.37 -3.75 -7.39
C SER A 60 -0.57 -3.15 -6.34
N ASN A 61 -0.17 -3.14 -5.05
CA ASN A 61 -1.13 -2.79 -4.02
C ASN A 61 -0.48 -2.33 -2.72
N PRO A 62 0.12 -1.12 -2.68
CA PRO A 62 0.81 -0.62 -1.49
C PRO A 62 -0.11 -0.45 -0.26
N ASN A 63 -1.43 -0.45 -0.45
CA ASN A 63 -2.41 -0.19 0.61
C ASN A 63 -3.23 -1.42 1.02
N GLU A 64 -2.97 -2.58 0.45
CA GLU A 64 -3.69 -3.81 0.81
C GLU A 64 -2.89 -4.75 1.70
N ASN A 65 -3.63 -5.71 2.28
CA ASN A 65 -3.06 -6.75 3.13
C ASN A 65 -2.39 -7.90 2.35
N ALA A 66 -2.19 -7.73 1.05
CA ALA A 66 -1.46 -8.68 0.23
C ALA A 66 0.04 -8.42 0.33
N TYR A 67 0.74 -9.31 1.00
CA TYR A 67 2.18 -9.23 1.19
C TYR A 67 2.87 -10.34 0.43
N GLU A 68 3.93 -9.96 -0.29
CA GLU A 68 4.84 -10.92 -0.89
C GLU A 68 6.11 -11.03 -0.04
N SER A 69 6.52 -12.24 0.26
CA SER A 69 7.79 -12.49 0.91
C SER A 69 8.93 -12.25 -0.06
N VAL A 70 9.90 -11.44 0.34
CA VAL A 70 11.02 -11.00 -0.53
C VAL A 70 12.25 -11.87 -0.37
N ALA A 71 12.22 -12.85 0.52
CA ALA A 71 13.31 -13.82 0.65
C ALA A 71 13.35 -14.75 -0.57
N ASP A 72 14.53 -15.19 -0.93
CA ASP A 72 14.92 -15.95 -2.12
C ASP A 72 13.79 -16.75 -2.79
N PRO A 73 13.28 -16.32 -3.94
CA PRO A 73 12.14 -16.96 -4.61
C PRO A 73 12.46 -18.36 -5.15
N SER A 74 13.72 -18.79 -5.18
CA SER A 74 14.11 -20.14 -5.57
C SER A 74 13.88 -21.18 -4.47
N ARG A 75 13.68 -20.73 -3.25
CA ARG A 75 13.45 -21.60 -2.09
C ARG A 75 11.94 -21.66 -1.83
N GLY A 76 11.30 -22.75 -1.84
CA GLY A 76 9.84 -22.93 -1.63
C GLY A 76 9.28 -22.23 -0.37
N GLU A 77 7.96 -22.18 -0.19
CA GLU A 77 7.26 -21.37 0.82
C GLU A 77 7.79 -21.50 2.26
N TRP A 78 8.26 -22.69 2.65
CA TRP A 78 8.83 -22.95 3.97
C TRP A 78 10.25 -22.42 4.17
N THR A 79 10.87 -21.89 3.12
CA THR A 79 12.26 -21.46 3.10
C THR A 79 12.42 -19.98 2.75
N LYS A 80 11.38 -19.18 2.95
CA LYS A 80 11.43 -17.72 2.76
C LYS A 80 12.29 -16.99 3.80
N TYR A 81 12.63 -17.67 4.88
CA TYR A 81 13.60 -17.18 5.84
C TYR A 81 15.02 -17.43 5.36
N THR A 82 15.91 -16.54 5.73
CA THR A 82 17.36 -16.69 5.47
C THR A 82 17.91 -17.95 6.12
N ASP A 83 19.12 -18.33 5.79
CA ASP A 83 19.93 -19.16 6.66
C ASP A 83 20.26 -18.41 7.94
N GLU A 84 20.83 -19.11 8.94
CA GLU A 84 21.17 -18.46 10.22
C GLU A 84 22.24 -17.39 10.02
N CYS A 85 21.93 -16.16 10.46
CA CYS A 85 22.82 -15.01 10.42
C CYS A 85 22.48 -14.02 11.54
N SER A 86 23.36 -13.05 11.76
CA SER A 86 23.13 -11.99 12.77
C SER A 86 22.38 -10.78 12.21
N SER A 87 22.42 -10.58 10.89
CA SER A 87 21.73 -9.51 10.18
C SER A 87 21.49 -9.87 8.71
N GLN A 88 20.55 -9.18 8.07
CA GLN A 88 20.21 -9.32 6.66
C GLN A 88 19.83 -7.95 6.09
N ASP A 89 20.32 -7.66 4.90
CA ASP A 89 19.87 -6.50 4.14
C ASP A 89 18.78 -6.87 3.14
N TYR A 90 17.71 -6.06 3.09
CA TYR A 90 16.65 -6.18 2.10
C TYR A 90 16.53 -4.88 1.32
N THR A 91 16.39 -4.98 0.02
CA THR A 91 16.24 -3.81 -0.85
C THR A 91 14.88 -3.82 -1.53
N PHE A 92 14.18 -2.68 -1.50
CA PHE A 92 12.89 -2.50 -2.14
C PHE A 92 12.83 -1.14 -2.83
N THR A 93 12.21 -1.08 -4.01
CA THR A 93 12.01 0.18 -4.74
C THR A 93 10.53 0.54 -4.77
N MET A 94 10.17 1.62 -4.10
CA MET A 94 8.82 2.17 -4.13
C MET A 94 8.64 3.02 -5.39
N THR A 95 7.74 2.63 -6.29
CA THR A 95 7.58 3.23 -7.61
C THR A 95 6.36 4.14 -7.74
N ALA A 96 5.53 4.22 -6.70
CA ALA A 96 4.38 5.10 -6.62
C ALA A 96 4.33 5.82 -5.27
N SER A 97 3.71 6.98 -5.22
CA SER A 97 3.37 7.62 -3.94
C SER A 97 2.36 6.76 -3.16
N GLY A 98 2.38 6.84 -1.85
CA GLY A 98 1.46 6.13 -0.98
C GLY A 98 2.08 5.70 0.33
N THR A 99 1.34 4.93 1.11
CA THR A 99 1.79 4.35 2.37
C THR A 99 2.12 2.88 2.17
N TYR A 100 3.37 2.55 2.33
CA TYR A 100 3.87 1.17 2.27
C TYR A 100 3.99 0.61 3.67
N ASN A 101 3.50 -0.61 3.90
CA ASN A 101 3.67 -1.34 5.14
C ASN A 101 4.57 -2.55 4.89
N PHE A 102 5.77 -2.51 5.44
CA PHE A 102 6.72 -3.62 5.42
C PHE A 102 6.61 -4.41 6.72
N ARG A 103 6.75 -5.74 6.62
CA ARG A 103 6.81 -6.62 7.78
C ARG A 103 8.16 -7.32 7.79
N PHE A 104 8.90 -7.11 8.85
CA PHE A 104 10.18 -7.79 9.07
C PHE A 104 10.01 -8.81 10.18
N HIS A 105 10.50 -10.00 9.93
CA HIS A 105 10.34 -11.14 10.81
C HIS A 105 11.69 -11.67 11.26
N VAL A 106 11.75 -12.13 12.49
CA VAL A 106 12.89 -12.91 13.01
C VAL A 106 12.41 -14.18 13.70
N ILE A 107 13.17 -15.24 13.54
CA ILE A 107 13.05 -16.51 14.26
C ILE A 107 14.36 -16.76 14.99
N ASP A 108 14.28 -17.07 16.29
CA ASP A 108 15.34 -17.65 17.07
C ASP A 108 14.83 -18.95 17.70
N MET A 109 15.05 -20.08 17.02
CA MET A 109 14.58 -21.40 17.44
C MET A 109 15.18 -21.85 18.78
N ASN A 110 16.39 -21.40 19.11
CA ASN A 110 17.12 -21.87 20.29
C ASN A 110 16.71 -21.13 21.57
N SER A 111 16.15 -19.91 21.46
CA SER A 111 15.63 -19.15 22.58
C SER A 111 14.13 -19.38 22.84
N GLY A 112 13.44 -20.11 21.94
CA GLY A 112 11.99 -20.30 21.98
C GLY A 112 11.19 -19.15 21.37
N VAL A 113 11.85 -18.17 20.76
CA VAL A 113 11.19 -17.10 19.99
C VAL A 113 11.03 -17.57 18.56
N TYR A 114 9.88 -18.13 18.24
CA TYR A 114 9.59 -18.70 16.94
C TYR A 114 9.06 -17.70 15.91
N TYR A 115 8.64 -16.52 16.38
CA TYR A 115 8.07 -15.51 15.52
C TYR A 115 8.02 -14.15 16.23
N LEU A 116 8.82 -13.21 15.74
CA LEU A 116 8.80 -11.81 16.19
C LEU A 116 8.75 -10.92 14.96
N ARG A 117 7.95 -9.85 14.98
CA ARG A 117 7.66 -9.03 13.81
C ARG A 117 7.57 -7.55 14.13
N THR A 118 8.10 -6.69 13.23
CA THR A 118 7.72 -5.28 13.11
C THR A 118 6.64 -5.08 12.05
N ASN A 119 5.94 -3.94 12.11
CA ASN A 119 5.16 -3.39 11.00
C ASN A 119 5.69 -1.97 10.74
N THR A 120 6.51 -1.84 9.73
CA THR A 120 7.21 -0.59 9.41
C THR A 120 6.48 0.15 8.30
N TYR A 121 6.01 1.36 8.59
CA TYR A 121 5.24 2.18 7.65
C TYR A 121 6.11 3.27 7.04
N ILE A 122 6.15 3.32 5.71
CA ILE A 122 6.83 4.38 4.96
C ILE A 122 5.80 5.08 4.07
N GLN A 123 5.71 6.40 4.23
CA GLN A 123 4.85 7.24 3.41
C GLN A 123 5.69 8.06 2.44
N LEU A 124 5.36 7.97 1.15
CA LEU A 124 6.01 8.73 0.09
C LEU A 124 5.02 9.56 -0.71
N SER A 125 5.43 10.78 -1.01
CA SER A 125 4.75 11.65 -1.98
C SER A 125 5.81 12.47 -2.73
N ASP A 126 5.55 12.77 -3.99
CA ASP A 126 6.46 13.51 -4.87
C ASP A 126 5.63 14.29 -5.90
N GLU A 127 6.15 15.41 -6.44
CA GLU A 127 5.46 16.20 -7.46
C GLU A 127 5.19 15.39 -8.73
N LYS A 128 6.11 14.48 -9.09
CA LYS A 128 5.98 13.60 -10.25
C LYS A 128 4.95 12.48 -9.98
N TYR A 129 4.80 12.07 -8.73
CA TYR A 129 3.86 11.05 -8.30
C TYR A 129 3.04 11.62 -7.14
N PRO A 130 2.02 12.44 -7.45
CA PRO A 130 1.23 13.11 -6.42
C PRO A 130 0.55 12.08 -5.50
N SER A 131 0.40 12.43 -4.23
CA SER A 131 -0.32 11.59 -3.28
C SER A 131 -1.79 11.47 -3.68
N VAL A 132 -2.44 10.38 -3.26
CA VAL A 132 -3.91 10.20 -3.40
C VAL A 132 -4.64 11.44 -2.91
N LYS A 133 -4.27 11.96 -1.73
CA LYS A 133 -4.86 13.18 -1.16
C LYS A 133 -4.76 14.37 -2.12
N SER A 134 -3.58 14.60 -2.69
CA SER A 134 -3.34 15.69 -3.65
C SER A 134 -4.17 15.55 -4.93
N ILE A 135 -4.29 14.32 -5.45
CA ILE A 135 -5.12 14.02 -6.63
C ILE A 135 -6.60 14.28 -6.35
N VAL A 136 -7.09 13.77 -5.23
CA VAL A 136 -8.48 13.93 -4.78
C VAL A 136 -8.81 15.42 -4.57
N GLU A 137 -7.97 16.17 -3.86
CA GLU A 137 -8.15 17.60 -3.64
C GLU A 137 -8.21 18.38 -4.95
N LYS A 138 -7.33 18.04 -5.90
CA LYS A 138 -7.31 18.66 -7.24
C LYS A 138 -8.60 18.37 -7.99
N ALA A 139 -9.07 17.14 -8.06
CA ALA A 139 -10.31 16.75 -8.71
C ALA A 139 -11.53 17.47 -8.09
N VAL A 140 -11.63 17.46 -6.77
CA VAL A 140 -12.73 18.13 -6.04
C VAL A 140 -12.71 19.65 -6.25
N ASN A 141 -11.54 20.28 -6.32
CA ASN A 141 -11.44 21.71 -6.59
C ASN A 141 -11.81 22.04 -8.04
N GLN A 142 -11.38 21.25 -9.02
CA GLN A 142 -11.77 21.40 -10.42
C GLN A 142 -13.28 21.31 -10.58
N ARG A 143 -13.91 20.30 -9.99
CA ARG A 143 -15.36 20.11 -10.00
C ARG A 143 -16.14 21.36 -9.56
N LYS A 144 -15.64 22.12 -8.56
CA LYS A 144 -16.36 23.30 -8.02
C LYS A 144 -16.66 24.36 -9.08
N SER A 145 -15.85 24.45 -10.12
CA SER A 145 -16.06 25.39 -11.23
C SER A 145 -16.92 24.81 -12.36
N GLU A 146 -17.19 23.51 -12.35
CA GLU A 146 -17.82 22.80 -13.46
C GLU A 146 -19.20 22.20 -13.14
N THR A 147 -19.67 22.35 -11.88
CA THR A 147 -20.99 21.84 -11.45
C THR A 147 -21.82 22.90 -10.76
N ASP A 148 -23.15 22.71 -10.75
CA ASP A 148 -24.10 23.59 -10.05
C ASP A 148 -24.09 23.39 -8.52
N GLY A 149 -23.33 22.39 -8.02
CA GLY A 149 -23.16 22.12 -6.60
C GLY A 149 -24.20 21.18 -5.99
N SER A 150 -25.19 20.69 -6.77
CA SER A 150 -26.08 19.60 -6.31
C SER A 150 -25.29 18.31 -6.07
N ASP A 151 -25.77 17.43 -5.19
CA ASP A 151 -25.05 16.20 -4.89
C ASP A 151 -25.00 15.27 -6.10
N TYR A 152 -26.06 15.24 -6.90
CA TYR A 152 -26.08 14.51 -8.17
C TYR A 152 -25.03 15.02 -9.15
N ALA A 153 -24.98 16.33 -9.40
CA ALA A 153 -24.01 16.90 -10.35
C ALA A 153 -22.56 16.70 -9.88
N LYS A 154 -22.31 16.79 -8.57
CA LYS A 154 -20.99 16.49 -7.99
C LYS A 154 -20.61 15.04 -8.19
N ALA A 155 -21.50 14.10 -7.85
CA ALA A 155 -21.26 12.67 -7.96
C ALA A 155 -21.01 12.26 -9.41
N LEU A 156 -21.86 12.69 -10.33
CA LEU A 156 -21.71 12.41 -11.76
C LEU A 156 -20.40 12.95 -12.32
N TRP A 157 -20.04 14.19 -12.00
CA TRP A 157 -18.77 14.76 -12.46
C TRP A 157 -17.55 13.98 -11.96
N LEU A 158 -17.54 13.57 -10.67
CA LEU A 158 -16.45 12.79 -10.08
C LEU A 158 -16.38 11.38 -10.65
N HIS A 159 -17.52 10.76 -10.94
CA HIS A 159 -17.62 9.49 -11.66
C HIS A 159 -16.97 9.60 -13.04
N ASP A 160 -17.43 10.53 -13.87
CA ASP A 160 -16.92 10.70 -15.23
C ASP A 160 -15.44 11.11 -15.26
N TRP A 161 -15.01 11.86 -14.25
CA TRP A 161 -13.60 12.20 -14.08
C TRP A 161 -12.77 10.95 -13.79
N LEU A 162 -13.24 10.08 -12.88
CA LEU A 162 -12.56 8.84 -12.52
C LEU A 162 -12.43 7.90 -13.72
N LEU A 163 -13.50 7.68 -14.45
CA LEU A 163 -13.52 6.80 -15.62
C LEU A 163 -12.55 7.25 -16.72
N LYS A 164 -12.29 8.54 -16.84
CA LYS A 164 -11.29 9.08 -17.79
C LYS A 164 -9.84 8.85 -17.36
N GLN A 165 -9.60 8.52 -16.09
CA GLN A 165 -8.26 8.33 -15.55
C GLN A 165 -7.89 6.86 -15.40
N LEU A 166 -8.82 5.94 -15.55
CA LEU A 166 -8.71 4.57 -15.04
C LEU A 166 -9.08 3.54 -16.09
N ASP A 167 -8.23 2.52 -16.24
CA ASP A 167 -8.49 1.33 -17.05
C ASP A 167 -8.61 0.09 -16.15
N TYR A 168 -9.50 -0.84 -16.51
CA TYR A 168 -9.69 -2.06 -15.73
C TYR A 168 -8.49 -3.01 -15.80
N ASP A 169 -8.01 -3.44 -14.61
CA ASP A 169 -6.89 -4.38 -14.49
C ASP A 169 -7.34 -5.85 -14.63
N ASN A 170 -7.23 -6.39 -15.81
CA ASN A 170 -7.52 -7.81 -16.10
C ASN A 170 -6.51 -8.77 -15.44
N SER A 171 -5.38 -8.29 -14.94
CA SER A 171 -4.42 -9.12 -14.20
C SER A 171 -4.82 -9.34 -12.74
N LEU A 172 -5.83 -8.60 -12.26
CA LEU A 172 -6.39 -8.63 -10.90
C LEU A 172 -5.36 -8.30 -9.79
N LYS A 173 -4.33 -7.54 -10.13
CA LYS A 173 -3.26 -7.18 -9.18
C LYS A 173 -3.50 -5.85 -8.48
N TRP A 174 -4.17 -4.92 -9.13
CA TRP A 174 -4.29 -3.53 -8.69
C TRP A 174 -5.67 -3.27 -8.08
N SER A 175 -5.81 -3.31 -6.78
CA SER A 175 -7.11 -3.27 -6.09
C SER A 175 -7.27 -2.14 -5.07
N SER A 176 -6.34 -1.16 -5.03
CA SER A 176 -6.39 -0.03 -4.11
C SER A 176 -6.75 1.30 -4.79
N ALA A 177 -7.30 2.23 -4.00
CA ALA A 177 -7.47 3.61 -4.45
C ALA A 177 -6.14 4.24 -4.91
N GLU A 178 -5.03 3.86 -4.29
CA GLU A 178 -3.70 4.28 -4.67
C GLU A 178 -3.39 3.87 -6.12
N SER A 179 -3.58 2.59 -6.48
CA SER A 179 -3.35 2.12 -7.83
C SER A 179 -4.26 2.80 -8.84
N ALA A 180 -5.54 2.97 -8.52
CA ALA A 180 -6.49 3.66 -9.37
C ALA A 180 -6.07 5.11 -9.64
N LEU A 181 -5.82 5.89 -8.59
CA LEU A 181 -5.62 7.33 -8.71
C LEU A 181 -4.20 7.72 -9.15
N THR A 182 -3.18 6.90 -8.83
CA THR A 182 -1.78 7.25 -9.16
C THR A 182 -1.25 6.54 -10.40
N ARG A 183 -1.80 5.38 -10.77
CA ARG A 183 -1.34 4.55 -11.89
C ARG A 183 -2.36 4.43 -13.02
N GLY A 184 -3.60 4.84 -12.78
CA GLY A 184 -4.67 4.75 -13.77
C GLY A 184 -5.08 3.32 -14.10
N THR A 185 -4.98 2.39 -13.15
CA THR A 185 -5.40 1.00 -13.35
C THR A 185 -5.94 0.38 -12.07
N GLY A 186 -6.96 -0.47 -12.18
CA GLY A 186 -7.52 -1.12 -11.00
C GLY A 186 -8.61 -2.14 -11.28
N THR A 187 -8.84 -3.00 -10.28
CA THR A 187 -10.00 -3.90 -10.23
C THR A 187 -11.23 -3.16 -9.71
N CYS A 188 -12.39 -3.82 -9.63
CA CYS A 188 -13.62 -3.25 -9.08
C CYS A 188 -13.41 -2.61 -7.69
N GLN A 189 -12.59 -3.21 -6.83
CA GLN A 189 -12.28 -2.66 -5.51
C GLN A 189 -11.48 -1.35 -5.60
N ALA A 190 -10.58 -1.21 -6.57
CA ALA A 190 -9.85 0.03 -6.79
C ALA A 190 -10.76 1.16 -7.29
N TYR A 191 -11.70 0.86 -8.20
CA TYR A 191 -12.74 1.80 -8.66
C TYR A 191 -13.60 2.27 -7.50
N GLU A 192 -14.15 1.32 -6.71
CA GLU A 192 -14.97 1.60 -5.55
C GLU A 192 -14.23 2.50 -4.56
N SER A 193 -13.04 2.10 -4.15
CA SER A 193 -12.26 2.83 -3.13
C SER A 193 -11.80 4.21 -3.59
N ALA A 194 -11.47 4.36 -4.87
CA ALA A 194 -11.12 5.66 -5.45
C ALA A 194 -12.33 6.59 -5.51
N TYR A 195 -13.48 6.08 -5.96
CA TYR A 195 -14.70 6.87 -6.00
C TYR A 195 -15.20 7.24 -4.61
N SER A 196 -15.14 6.34 -3.63
CA SER A 196 -15.43 6.62 -2.22
C SER A 196 -14.60 7.78 -1.67
N GLN A 197 -13.30 7.84 -1.98
CA GLN A 197 -12.45 8.94 -1.53
C GLN A 197 -12.82 10.27 -2.18
N LEU A 198 -13.12 10.26 -3.48
CA LEU A 198 -13.57 11.45 -4.21
C LEU A 198 -14.91 11.99 -3.67
N LEU A 199 -15.89 11.10 -3.45
CA LEU A 199 -17.18 11.44 -2.89
C LEU A 199 -17.09 12.02 -1.47
N SER A 200 -16.32 11.33 -0.59
CA SER A 200 -16.11 11.77 0.79
C SER A 200 -15.45 13.14 0.86
N ALA A 201 -14.43 13.38 0.02
CA ALA A 201 -13.77 14.68 -0.06
C ALA A 201 -14.69 15.79 -0.65
N ALA A 202 -15.70 15.42 -1.44
CA ALA A 202 -16.73 16.33 -1.96
C ALA A 202 -17.88 16.55 -0.97
N GLY A 203 -17.87 15.88 0.19
CA GLY A 203 -18.90 15.95 1.21
C GLY A 203 -20.15 15.13 0.88
N ILE A 204 -20.03 14.08 0.05
CA ILE A 204 -21.13 13.19 -0.34
C ILE A 204 -21.04 11.92 0.50
N GLU A 205 -22.14 11.59 1.17
CA GLU A 205 -22.27 10.36 1.97
C GLU A 205 -22.28 9.15 1.03
N ASN A 206 -21.42 8.18 1.31
CA ASN A 206 -21.27 6.99 0.49
C ASN A 206 -20.88 5.77 1.33
N ALA A 207 -21.09 4.57 0.79
CA ALA A 207 -20.75 3.32 1.42
C ALA A 207 -20.34 2.29 0.36
N GLU A 208 -19.44 1.37 0.74
CA GLU A 208 -19.13 0.21 -0.07
C GLU A 208 -20.33 -0.74 -0.14
N THR A 209 -20.61 -1.24 -1.33
CA THR A 209 -21.54 -2.36 -1.57
C THR A 209 -20.75 -3.52 -2.14
N ARG A 210 -21.01 -4.74 -1.66
CA ARG A 210 -20.28 -5.94 -2.08
C ARG A 210 -21.22 -7.10 -2.36
N ASP A 211 -21.05 -7.75 -3.51
CA ASP A 211 -21.63 -9.06 -3.74
C ASP A 211 -20.75 -10.14 -3.08
N LYS A 212 -21.38 -10.92 -2.21
CA LYS A 212 -20.71 -12.00 -1.48
C LYS A 212 -20.48 -13.27 -2.30
N TYR A 213 -21.09 -13.38 -3.48
CA TYR A 213 -21.03 -14.60 -4.30
C TYR A 213 -19.92 -14.52 -5.36
N ASP A 214 -19.78 -13.38 -6.04
CA ASP A 214 -18.80 -13.20 -7.11
C ASP A 214 -17.64 -12.26 -6.72
N GLY A 215 -17.72 -11.67 -5.54
CA GLY A 215 -16.67 -10.79 -5.01
C GLY A 215 -16.64 -9.41 -5.64
N HIS A 216 -17.67 -9.05 -6.45
CA HIS A 216 -17.78 -7.72 -7.03
C HIS A 216 -18.10 -6.65 -5.98
N THR A 217 -17.58 -5.44 -6.16
CA THR A 217 -17.79 -4.31 -5.24
C THR A 217 -18.02 -3.02 -6.02
N TRP A 218 -18.90 -2.17 -5.48
CA TRP A 218 -19.30 -0.88 -6.04
C TRP A 218 -19.75 0.08 -4.94
N ASN A 219 -20.27 1.26 -5.27
CA ASN A 219 -20.66 2.26 -4.29
C ASN A 219 -22.19 2.39 -4.15
N ALA A 220 -22.64 2.53 -2.90
CA ALA A 220 -23.91 3.19 -2.59
C ALA A 220 -23.61 4.67 -2.33
N VAL A 221 -24.32 5.58 -3.00
CA VAL A 221 -24.09 7.02 -2.95
C VAL A 221 -25.38 7.73 -2.59
N LYS A 222 -25.33 8.62 -1.59
CA LYS A 222 -26.48 9.40 -1.19
C LYS A 222 -26.49 10.75 -1.91
N MET A 223 -27.44 10.94 -2.80
CA MET A 223 -27.61 12.15 -3.57
C MET A 223 -29.00 12.74 -3.28
N ASP A 224 -29.03 14.00 -2.88
CA ASP A 224 -30.26 14.75 -2.59
C ASP A 224 -31.23 14.00 -1.63
N GLY A 225 -30.65 13.32 -0.63
CA GLY A 225 -31.35 12.57 0.40
C GLY A 225 -31.77 11.15 0.03
N GLN A 226 -31.51 10.67 -1.19
CA GLN A 226 -31.81 9.33 -1.66
C GLN A 226 -30.54 8.52 -1.91
N TRP A 227 -30.59 7.21 -1.64
CA TRP A 227 -29.49 6.28 -1.93
C TRP A 227 -29.61 5.71 -3.35
N TYR A 228 -28.50 5.71 -4.07
CA TYR A 228 -28.35 5.14 -5.41
C TYR A 228 -27.19 4.16 -5.45
N GLN A 229 -27.28 3.16 -6.31
CA GLN A 229 -26.15 2.28 -6.63
C GLN A 229 -25.39 2.89 -7.80
N VAL A 230 -24.07 2.97 -7.69
CA VAL A 230 -23.18 3.49 -8.74
C VAL A 230 -22.03 2.52 -8.89
N ASP A 231 -21.87 1.97 -10.07
CA ASP A 231 -20.85 0.97 -10.39
C ASP A 231 -19.88 1.49 -11.45
N CYS A 232 -18.87 2.23 -11.01
CA CYS A 232 -17.85 2.80 -11.90
C CYS A 232 -17.12 1.74 -12.75
N THR A 233 -17.00 0.49 -12.26
CA THR A 233 -16.35 -0.59 -13.02
C THR A 233 -17.17 -1.00 -14.21
N TRP A 234 -18.47 -1.20 -14.02
CA TRP A 234 -19.39 -1.63 -15.08
C TRP A 234 -19.66 -0.51 -16.08
N ASP A 235 -19.74 0.72 -15.59
CA ASP A 235 -19.95 1.89 -16.42
C ASP A 235 -18.75 2.14 -17.34
N ASP A 236 -17.51 1.93 -16.85
CA ASP A 236 -16.30 2.01 -17.65
C ASP A 236 -16.25 0.91 -18.73
N SER A 237 -16.50 -0.34 -18.37
CA SER A 237 -16.42 -1.48 -19.29
C SER A 237 -17.52 -1.52 -20.34
N ASN A 238 -18.69 -0.96 -20.07
CA ASN A 238 -19.87 -1.07 -20.91
C ASN A 238 -20.36 0.25 -21.50
N ASN A 239 -19.79 1.38 -21.11
CA ASN A 239 -20.31 2.72 -21.42
C ASN A 239 -21.79 2.90 -21.03
N ASN A 240 -22.23 2.22 -19.99
CA ASN A 240 -23.61 2.22 -19.50
C ASN A 240 -23.69 3.05 -18.23
N TYR A 241 -24.30 4.21 -18.35
CA TYR A 241 -24.69 5.05 -17.20
C TYR A 241 -26.10 4.65 -16.77
N TYR A 242 -26.24 4.01 -15.62
CA TYR A 242 -27.52 3.68 -15.01
C TYR A 242 -27.74 4.45 -13.72
#